data_1d31d0ad1836337322a950ea3d9b9981
#
_entry.id   1d31d0ad1836337322a950ea3d9b9981
#
_cell.length_a   1.000
_cell.length_b   1.000
_cell.length_c   1.000
_cell.angle_alpha   90.00
_cell.angle_beta   90.00
_cell.angle_gamma   90.00
#
_symmetry.space_group_name_H-M   'P 1'
#
loop_
_entity.id
_entity.type
_entity.pdbx_description
1 polymer ?
#
loop_
_entity_poly.entity_id
_entity_poly.type
_entity_poly.pdbx_seq_one_letter_code
_entity_poly.pdbx_strand_id
1 'polypeptide(L)'
;LHLCDRRQRQMCIRDSEKLGGGRYRVDFGETVSGWVRLHGVRGEAGRRIEIKYLSESPNGSNAYTMKGEGPEDYATRFTWYVFREVELSGWPGELHPGQLTAEAVYSDVETTGGFACSNPLLNRIDRIWWRTQLDNMHGAVASDCPHRERSAYTGDGQTVCATVMHRFDAAAFYSKWIGDILAAQNPDTGYVPNGAPWQPGCGGGVAWGAAICIMPVRKPCPMSVQE
;
A
#
# COMPACT_ATOMS: atom_id res chain seq x y z
N LEU A 1 -8.50 -6.76 19.07
CA LEU A 1 -8.64 -6.49 17.64
C LEU A 1 -7.34 -5.84 17.14
N HIS A 2 -6.41 -6.67 16.64
CA HIS A 2 -5.16 -6.19 16.04
C HIS A 2 -5.41 -5.69 14.62
N LEU A 3 -6.08 -4.54 14.46
CA LEU A 3 -6.30 -3.87 13.18
C LEU A 3 -5.01 -3.31 12.55
N CYS A 4 -3.87 -3.54 13.18
CA CYS A 4 -2.55 -3.10 12.72
C CYS A 4 -1.73 -4.19 12.04
N ASP A 5 -2.24 -5.41 11.90
CA ASP A 5 -1.55 -6.44 11.14
C ASP A 5 -1.55 -6.04 9.65
N ARG A 6 -0.35 -5.90 9.13
CA ARG A 6 -0.11 -5.59 7.71
C ARG A 6 0.29 -6.88 7.02
N ARG A 7 -0.50 -7.30 6.04
CA ARG A 7 -0.03 -8.36 5.14
C ARG A 7 1.09 -7.84 4.28
N GLN A 8 2.10 -8.68 4.11
CA GLN A 8 3.24 -8.45 3.23
C GLN A 8 3.24 -9.52 2.16
N ARG A 9 3.10 -9.12 0.90
CA ARG A 9 3.38 -9.99 -0.24
C ARG A 9 4.77 -9.69 -0.75
N GLN A 10 5.62 -10.70 -0.76
CA GLN A 10 6.99 -10.59 -1.24
C GLN A 10 7.06 -10.88 -2.73
N MET A 11 7.78 -10.04 -3.46
CA MET A 11 8.09 -10.25 -4.87
C MET A 11 9.59 -10.25 -5.07
N CYS A 12 10.07 -11.33 -5.68
CA CYS A 12 11.46 -11.46 -6.05
C CYS A 12 11.83 -10.53 -7.22
N ILE A 13 13.10 -10.30 -7.41
CA ILE A 13 13.65 -9.64 -8.59
C ILE A 13 13.18 -10.39 -9.82
N ARG A 14 12.57 -9.69 -10.78
CA ARG A 14 12.24 -10.20 -12.10
C ARG A 14 13.42 -10.04 -13.05
N ASP A 15 14.04 -8.86 -13.01
CA ASP A 15 15.19 -8.49 -13.83
C ASP A 15 16.08 -7.50 -13.12
N SER A 16 17.39 -7.49 -13.45
CA SER A 16 18.34 -6.52 -12.90
C SER A 16 19.43 -6.18 -13.89
N GLU A 17 19.72 -4.90 -14.01
CA GLU A 17 20.78 -4.34 -14.85
C GLU A 17 21.89 -3.76 -13.97
N LYS A 18 23.14 -4.15 -14.24
CA LYS A 18 24.33 -3.58 -13.57
C LYS A 18 24.76 -2.30 -14.27
N LEU A 19 24.66 -1.19 -13.56
CA LEU A 19 25.00 0.16 -14.09
C LEU A 19 26.48 0.54 -13.85
N GLY A 20 27.23 -0.32 -13.16
CA GLY A 20 28.64 -0.07 -12.79
C GLY A 20 28.79 0.73 -11.47
N GLY A 21 29.98 0.66 -10.86
CA GLY A 21 30.27 1.39 -9.61
C GLY A 21 29.40 1.02 -8.41
N GLY A 22 28.94 -0.24 -8.30
CA GLY A 22 28.04 -0.68 -7.25
C GLY A 22 26.60 -0.17 -7.42
N ARG A 23 26.22 0.22 -8.64
CA ARG A 23 24.85 0.62 -8.97
C ARG A 23 24.15 -0.47 -9.77
N TYR A 24 22.85 -0.64 -9.47
CA TYR A 24 21.96 -1.59 -10.11
C TYR A 24 20.61 -0.95 -10.33
N ARG A 25 19.96 -1.27 -11.46
CA ARG A 25 18.52 -1.05 -11.67
C ARG A 25 17.83 -2.39 -11.54
N VAL A 26 16.74 -2.44 -10.78
CA VAL A 26 16.02 -3.68 -10.46
C VAL A 26 14.56 -3.51 -10.77
N ASP A 27 13.98 -4.42 -11.57
CA ASP A 27 12.55 -4.53 -11.89
C ASP A 27 11.93 -5.70 -11.10
N PHE A 28 10.87 -5.44 -10.34
CA PHE A 28 10.10 -6.44 -9.62
C PHE A 28 8.91 -6.98 -10.42
N GLY A 29 8.67 -6.47 -11.63
CA GLY A 29 7.64 -6.97 -12.55
C GLY A 29 6.23 -6.45 -12.33
N GLU A 30 5.89 -6.02 -11.10
CA GLU A 30 4.59 -5.43 -10.75
C GLU A 30 4.79 -4.14 -9.97
N THR A 31 3.88 -3.18 -10.16
CA THR A 31 3.80 -1.99 -9.29
C THR A 31 3.15 -2.37 -7.97
N VAL A 32 3.74 -1.90 -6.88
CA VAL A 32 3.26 -2.13 -5.51
C VAL A 32 3.36 -0.87 -4.67
N SER A 33 2.53 -0.81 -3.64
CA SER A 33 2.70 0.12 -2.53
C SER A 33 3.40 -0.60 -1.37
N GLY A 34 4.62 -0.17 -1.03
CA GLY A 34 5.41 -0.87 -0.02
C GLY A 34 6.86 -0.39 0.03
N TRP A 35 7.77 -1.32 0.25
CA TRP A 35 9.20 -1.05 0.34
C TRP A 35 10.04 -2.22 -0.18
N VAL A 36 11.34 -1.98 -0.30
CA VAL A 36 12.34 -3.02 -0.59
C VAL A 36 12.93 -3.54 0.72
N ARG A 37 13.08 -4.85 0.81
CA ARG A 37 13.84 -5.53 1.86
C ARG A 37 15.16 -6.05 1.32
N LEU A 38 16.23 -5.84 2.08
CA LEU A 38 17.54 -6.44 1.88
C LEU A 38 17.65 -7.72 2.71
N HIS A 39 18.26 -8.75 2.14
CA HIS A 39 18.44 -10.05 2.80
C HIS A 39 19.90 -10.48 2.75
N GLY A 40 20.49 -10.76 3.91
CA GLY A 40 21.80 -11.37 4.05
C GLY A 40 22.94 -10.60 3.36
N VAL A 41 22.82 -9.29 3.21
CA VAL A 41 23.82 -8.47 2.52
C VAL A 41 25.08 -8.41 3.36
N ARG A 42 26.24 -8.60 2.75
CA ARG A 42 27.56 -8.51 3.40
C ARG A 42 28.33 -7.32 2.83
N GLY A 43 28.90 -6.51 3.69
CA GLY A 43 29.73 -5.35 3.31
C GLY A 43 30.49 -4.79 4.49
N GLU A 44 31.35 -3.81 4.22
CA GLU A 44 32.17 -3.16 5.24
C GLU A 44 31.33 -2.23 6.13
N ALA A 45 31.78 -2.07 7.39
CA ALA A 45 31.17 -1.11 8.32
C ALA A 45 31.18 0.30 7.75
N GLY A 46 30.07 1.02 7.90
CA GLY A 46 29.91 2.37 7.38
C GLY A 46 29.54 2.45 5.89
N ARG A 47 29.52 1.33 5.15
CA ARG A 47 29.08 1.33 3.76
C ARG A 47 27.61 1.69 3.69
N ARG A 48 27.28 2.70 2.87
CA ARG A 48 25.91 3.20 2.68
C ARG A 48 25.32 2.64 1.39
N ILE A 49 24.23 1.93 1.52
CA ILE A 49 23.38 1.46 0.41
C ILE A 49 22.21 2.43 0.31
N GLU A 50 21.98 3.00 -0.86
CA GLU A 50 20.82 3.81 -1.16
C GLU A 50 19.87 3.06 -2.10
N ILE A 51 18.57 3.18 -1.83
CA ILE A 51 17.49 2.61 -2.61
C ILE A 51 16.62 3.76 -3.07
N LYS A 52 16.64 4.05 -4.36
CA LYS A 52 15.80 5.07 -4.99
C LYS A 52 14.64 4.41 -5.71
N TYR A 53 13.42 4.80 -5.36
CA TYR A 53 12.20 4.29 -5.97
C TYR A 53 11.89 5.07 -7.25
N LEU A 54 11.78 4.37 -8.39
CA LEU A 54 11.79 5.00 -9.72
C LEU A 54 10.42 5.18 -10.37
N SER A 55 9.37 4.55 -9.83
CA SER A 55 8.05 4.61 -10.47
C SER A 55 7.25 5.83 -10.01
N GLU A 56 6.11 5.59 -9.36
CA GLU A 56 5.13 6.64 -9.02
C GLU A 56 5.61 7.60 -7.90
N SER A 57 6.71 7.26 -7.22
CA SER A 57 7.30 8.09 -6.16
C SER A 57 8.74 8.48 -6.50
N PRO A 58 8.94 9.34 -7.50
CA PRO A 58 10.27 9.62 -8.05
C PRO A 58 11.27 10.20 -7.05
N ASN A 59 10.78 10.83 -5.97
CA ASN A 59 11.61 11.39 -4.90
C ASN A 59 11.73 10.45 -3.69
N GLY A 60 11.13 9.27 -3.75
CA GLY A 60 11.18 8.29 -2.69
C GLY A 60 12.55 7.63 -2.62
N SER A 61 13.16 7.62 -1.45
CA SER A 61 14.44 6.93 -1.23
C SER A 61 14.58 6.47 0.21
N ASN A 62 15.35 5.38 0.37
CA ASN A 62 15.83 4.91 1.67
C ASN A 62 17.34 4.74 1.62
N ALA A 63 17.96 4.78 2.78
CA ALA A 63 19.37 4.47 2.91
C ALA A 63 19.60 3.57 4.11
N TYR A 64 20.50 2.62 3.94
CA TYR A 64 20.98 1.74 5.00
C TYR A 64 22.50 1.85 5.12
N THR A 65 22.98 2.09 6.34
CA THR A 65 24.41 2.08 6.64
C THR A 65 24.77 0.77 7.32
N MET A 66 25.63 0.00 6.70
CA MET A 66 26.01 -1.34 7.15
C MET A 66 26.84 -1.28 8.44
N LYS A 67 26.62 -2.28 9.31
CA LYS A 67 27.40 -2.50 10.54
C LYS A 67 28.74 -3.18 10.26
N GLY A 68 28.79 -4.05 9.24
CA GLY A 68 29.97 -4.82 8.87
C GLY A 68 30.23 -6.09 9.67
N GLU A 69 29.24 -6.55 10.44
CA GLU A 69 29.37 -7.70 11.36
C GLU A 69 28.85 -9.03 10.78
N GLY A 70 28.80 -9.16 9.46
CA GLY A 70 28.32 -10.38 8.81
C GLY A 70 27.18 -10.11 7.83
N PRO A 71 26.25 -11.09 7.61
CA PRO A 71 25.08 -10.89 6.77
C PRO A 71 24.05 -10.02 7.48
N GLU A 72 23.53 -9.01 6.79
CA GLU A 72 22.62 -8.03 7.35
C GLU A 72 21.31 -8.00 6.58
N ASP A 73 20.19 -7.90 7.32
CA ASP A 73 18.86 -7.71 6.80
C ASP A 73 18.37 -6.30 7.12
N TYR A 74 17.68 -5.67 6.17
CA TYR A 74 17.10 -4.36 6.38
C TYR A 74 15.78 -4.19 5.64
N ALA A 75 14.81 -3.59 6.30
CA ALA A 75 13.61 -3.03 5.68
C ALA A 75 13.30 -1.68 6.32
N THR A 76 12.79 -0.75 5.53
CA THR A 76 12.34 0.54 6.04
C THR A 76 11.12 0.38 6.95
N ARG A 77 10.86 1.39 7.79
CA ARG A 77 9.72 1.43 8.71
C ARG A 77 9.03 2.79 8.61
N PHE A 78 7.74 2.81 8.96
CA PHE A 78 6.91 4.03 9.09
C PHE A 78 6.70 4.81 7.79
N THR A 79 6.96 4.18 6.62
CA THR A 79 6.70 4.76 5.31
C THR A 79 6.42 3.66 4.30
N TRP A 80 5.96 4.03 3.12
CA TRP A 80 5.85 3.16 1.94
C TRP A 80 6.07 4.02 0.69
N TYR A 81 6.35 3.36 -0.43
CA TYR A 81 6.51 3.98 -1.73
C TYR A 81 5.70 3.18 -2.75
N VAL A 82 5.29 3.83 -3.83
CA VAL A 82 4.68 3.12 -4.96
C VAL A 82 5.75 2.96 -6.02
N PHE A 83 6.06 1.72 -6.37
CA PHE A 83 7.17 1.44 -7.28
C PHE A 83 7.01 0.08 -7.95
N ARG A 84 7.62 -0.05 -9.11
CA ARG A 84 7.91 -1.30 -9.79
C ARG A 84 9.41 -1.52 -9.87
N GLU A 85 10.16 -0.44 -10.05
CA GLU A 85 11.60 -0.46 -10.24
C GLU A 85 12.29 0.37 -9.17
N VAL A 86 13.51 -0.03 -8.84
CA VAL A 86 14.40 0.75 -7.97
C VAL A 86 15.79 0.86 -8.57
N GLU A 87 16.48 1.94 -8.23
CA GLU A 87 17.92 2.06 -8.43
C GLU A 87 18.62 1.91 -7.09
N LEU A 88 19.60 0.99 -7.06
CA LEU A 88 20.50 0.80 -5.93
C LEU A 88 21.80 1.54 -6.20
N SER A 89 22.37 2.15 -5.18
CA SER A 89 23.74 2.65 -5.20
C SER A 89 24.50 2.23 -3.95
N GLY A 90 25.82 2.12 -4.05
CA GLY A 90 26.66 1.67 -2.95
C GLY A 90 26.56 0.16 -2.64
N TRP A 91 25.98 -0.64 -3.53
CA TRP A 91 25.83 -2.09 -3.32
C TRP A 91 27.20 -2.77 -3.18
N PRO A 92 27.41 -3.63 -2.16
CA PRO A 92 28.68 -4.32 -1.94
C PRO A 92 28.78 -5.57 -2.81
N GLY A 93 29.64 -5.54 -3.85
CA GLY A 93 29.88 -6.68 -4.70
C GLY A 93 28.81 -6.92 -5.77
N GLU A 94 28.48 -8.19 -6.04
CA GLU A 94 27.44 -8.55 -6.99
C GLU A 94 26.08 -8.71 -6.33
N LEU A 95 25.05 -8.27 -7.03
CA LEU A 95 23.65 -8.45 -6.59
C LEU A 95 23.16 -9.84 -6.99
N HIS A 96 22.71 -10.62 -6.02
CA HIS A 96 22.08 -11.91 -6.24
C HIS A 96 20.55 -11.82 -6.05
N PRO A 97 19.75 -12.57 -6.84
CA PRO A 97 18.29 -12.48 -6.82
C PRO A 97 17.64 -12.63 -5.44
N GLY A 98 18.21 -13.47 -4.57
CA GLY A 98 17.69 -13.69 -3.21
C GLY A 98 18.01 -12.59 -2.20
N GLN A 99 18.81 -11.58 -2.57
CA GLN A 99 19.23 -10.52 -1.64
C GLN A 99 18.29 -9.32 -1.60
N LEU A 100 17.29 -9.28 -2.49
CA LEU A 100 16.37 -8.16 -2.59
C LEU A 100 14.95 -8.65 -2.85
N THR A 101 13.98 -8.18 -2.08
CA THR A 101 12.56 -8.39 -2.35
C THR A 101 11.79 -7.09 -2.26
N ALA A 102 10.79 -6.91 -3.12
CA ALA A 102 9.77 -5.89 -2.90
C ALA A 102 8.68 -6.49 -1.99
N GLU A 103 8.32 -5.76 -0.96
CA GLU A 103 7.25 -6.10 -0.03
C GLU A 103 6.08 -5.15 -0.25
N ALA A 104 4.96 -5.67 -0.78
CA ALA A 104 3.71 -4.93 -0.80
C ALA A 104 3.12 -4.89 0.61
N VAL A 105 2.72 -3.71 1.05
CA VAL A 105 2.24 -3.46 2.41
C VAL A 105 0.85 -2.86 2.34
N TYR A 106 -0.11 -3.47 3.01
CA TYR A 106 -1.51 -3.03 3.04
C TYR A 106 -2.20 -3.50 4.32
N SER A 107 -3.38 -2.95 4.61
CA SER A 107 -4.21 -3.43 5.74
C SER A 107 -4.57 -4.89 5.53
N ASP A 108 -4.49 -5.69 6.60
CA ASP A 108 -4.81 -7.12 6.53
C ASP A 108 -6.32 -7.34 6.38
N VAL A 109 -6.75 -7.43 5.12
CA VAL A 109 -8.12 -7.77 4.73
C VAL A 109 -8.09 -9.05 3.90
N GLU A 110 -8.95 -10.00 4.24
CA GLU A 110 -9.07 -11.24 3.49
C GLU A 110 -9.80 -11.00 2.17
N THR A 111 -9.29 -11.56 1.07
CA THR A 111 -9.98 -11.56 -0.22
C THR A 111 -11.01 -12.69 -0.20
N THR A 112 -12.28 -12.35 -0.14
CA THR A 112 -13.40 -13.30 -0.05
C THR A 112 -14.20 -13.43 -1.34
N GLY A 113 -14.17 -12.41 -2.19
CA GLY A 113 -14.83 -12.39 -3.49
C GLY A 113 -13.88 -12.61 -4.66
N GLY A 114 -14.39 -13.05 -5.79
CA GLY A 114 -13.64 -13.23 -7.03
C GLY A 114 -14.49 -12.94 -8.25
N PHE A 115 -13.79 -12.65 -9.37
CA PHE A 115 -14.40 -12.52 -10.68
C PHE A 115 -13.59 -13.29 -11.70
N ALA A 116 -14.27 -14.09 -12.53
CA ALA A 116 -13.67 -14.76 -13.67
C ALA A 116 -14.71 -14.92 -14.79
N CYS A 117 -14.27 -14.68 -16.01
CA CYS A 117 -15.10 -14.91 -17.21
C CYS A 117 -14.24 -15.32 -18.40
N SER A 118 -14.86 -15.65 -19.53
CA SER A 118 -14.14 -16.03 -20.76
C SER A 118 -13.39 -14.87 -21.43
N ASN A 119 -13.69 -13.62 -21.08
CA ASN A 119 -13.01 -12.46 -21.65
C ASN A 119 -11.73 -12.11 -20.85
N PRO A 120 -10.53 -12.28 -21.45
CA PRO A 120 -9.28 -12.03 -20.73
C PRO A 120 -9.07 -10.55 -20.35
N LEU A 121 -9.68 -9.61 -21.10
CA LEU A 121 -9.59 -8.19 -20.77
C LEU A 121 -10.32 -7.87 -19.47
N LEU A 122 -11.54 -8.40 -19.28
CA LEU A 122 -12.30 -8.20 -18.05
C LEU A 122 -11.61 -8.83 -16.84
N ASN A 123 -11.03 -10.02 -17.00
CA ASN A 123 -10.22 -10.65 -15.93
C ASN A 123 -8.98 -9.82 -15.58
N ARG A 124 -8.38 -9.14 -16.57
CA ARG A 124 -7.25 -8.24 -16.33
C ARG A 124 -7.69 -6.97 -15.60
N ILE A 125 -8.83 -6.38 -15.97
CA ILE A 125 -9.39 -5.20 -15.30
C ILE A 125 -9.68 -5.53 -13.83
N ASP A 126 -10.34 -6.65 -13.54
CA ASP A 126 -10.62 -7.10 -12.17
C ASP A 126 -9.34 -7.23 -11.34
N ARG A 127 -8.30 -7.85 -11.89
CA ARG A 127 -7.01 -8.02 -11.21
C ARG A 127 -6.30 -6.68 -10.96
N ILE A 128 -6.36 -5.73 -11.91
CA ILE A 128 -5.80 -4.39 -11.74
C ILE A 128 -6.55 -3.65 -10.63
N TRP A 129 -7.90 -3.70 -10.65
CA TRP A 129 -8.72 -3.08 -9.63
C TRP A 129 -8.41 -3.65 -8.23
N TRP A 130 -8.36 -4.98 -8.11
CA TRP A 130 -8.03 -5.67 -6.86
C TRP A 130 -6.68 -5.20 -6.29
N ARG A 131 -5.65 -5.11 -7.14
CA ARG A 131 -4.33 -4.66 -6.73
C ARG A 131 -4.35 -3.19 -6.31
N THR A 132 -4.91 -2.32 -7.15
CA THR A 132 -5.03 -0.89 -6.86
C THR A 132 -5.75 -0.64 -5.55
N GLN A 133 -6.80 -1.41 -5.27
CA GLN A 133 -7.54 -1.27 -4.01
C GLN A 133 -6.66 -1.62 -2.81
N LEU A 134 -5.91 -2.70 -2.84
CA LEU A 134 -4.97 -3.06 -1.76
C LEU A 134 -3.89 -2.01 -1.58
N ASP A 135 -3.33 -1.50 -2.68
CA ASP A 135 -2.29 -0.46 -2.65
C ASP A 135 -2.80 0.86 -2.03
N ASN A 136 -4.12 1.07 -1.96
CA ASN A 136 -4.77 2.20 -1.32
C ASN A 136 -5.29 1.93 0.10
N MET A 137 -5.07 0.75 0.66
CA MET A 137 -5.56 0.37 2.00
C MET A 137 -4.42 0.31 3.01
N HIS A 138 -4.07 1.44 3.62
CA HIS A 138 -3.02 1.53 4.62
C HIS A 138 -3.56 2.05 5.95
N GLY A 139 -3.14 1.44 7.08
CA GLY A 139 -3.51 1.92 8.41
C GLY A 139 -5.01 1.85 8.71
N ALA A 140 -5.74 0.91 8.08
CA ALA A 140 -7.18 0.71 8.19
C ALA A 140 -8.01 1.93 7.73
N VAL A 141 -7.53 2.64 6.73
CA VAL A 141 -8.26 3.66 5.96
C VAL A 141 -8.00 3.46 4.47
N ALA A 142 -8.96 3.84 3.61
CA ALA A 142 -8.71 3.93 2.19
C ALA A 142 -8.13 5.31 1.84
N SER A 143 -7.10 5.35 1.01
CA SER A 143 -6.53 6.59 0.51
C SER A 143 -7.05 6.92 -0.90
N ASP A 144 -6.94 8.18 -1.29
CA ASP A 144 -7.16 8.65 -2.65
C ASP A 144 -6.09 8.09 -3.60
N CYS A 145 -4.82 8.18 -3.16
CA CYS A 145 -3.69 7.63 -3.88
C CYS A 145 -2.57 7.24 -2.91
N PRO A 146 -1.85 6.12 -3.17
CA PRO A 146 -0.82 5.63 -2.24
C PRO A 146 0.54 6.32 -2.41
N HIS A 147 0.73 7.17 -3.41
CA HIS A 147 2.03 7.71 -3.81
C HIS A 147 2.19 9.21 -3.54
N ARG A 148 1.14 10.00 -3.59
CA ARG A 148 1.20 11.46 -3.51
C ARG A 148 0.64 11.98 -2.18
N GLU A 149 -0.67 12.22 -2.09
CA GLU A 149 -1.30 12.76 -0.88
C GLU A 149 -1.31 11.75 0.26
N ARG A 150 -1.58 10.47 -0.03
CA ARG A 150 -1.71 9.39 0.96
C ARG A 150 -2.77 9.68 2.02
N SER A 151 -3.77 10.44 1.63
CA SER A 151 -4.80 10.98 2.53
C SER A 151 -6.04 10.10 2.55
N ALA A 152 -6.63 9.93 3.72
CA ALA A 152 -7.84 9.16 3.91
C ALA A 152 -9.08 9.96 3.51
N TYR A 153 -9.18 10.33 2.22
CA TYR A 153 -10.31 11.05 1.69
C TYR A 153 -11.58 10.19 1.72
N THR A 154 -12.59 10.70 2.42
CA THR A 154 -13.82 9.95 2.71
C THR A 154 -14.66 9.72 1.46
N GLY A 155 -14.64 10.67 0.50
CA GLY A 155 -15.33 10.53 -0.79
C GLY A 155 -14.83 9.40 -1.63
N ASP A 156 -13.51 9.21 -1.69
CA ASP A 156 -12.87 8.11 -2.41
C ASP A 156 -13.27 6.76 -1.80
N GLY A 157 -13.18 6.65 -0.49
CA GLY A 157 -13.55 5.43 0.22
C GLY A 157 -15.04 5.09 0.12
N GLN A 158 -15.94 6.07 0.19
CA GLN A 158 -17.39 5.81 0.05
C GLN A 158 -17.78 5.34 -1.35
N THR A 159 -17.10 5.85 -2.38
CA THR A 159 -17.39 5.49 -3.78
C THR A 159 -17.09 4.01 -4.04
N VAL A 160 -16.02 3.48 -3.47
CA VAL A 160 -15.59 2.10 -3.68
C VAL A 160 -16.09 1.12 -2.61
N CYS A 161 -16.64 1.59 -1.50
CA CYS A 161 -16.92 0.75 -0.32
C CYS A 161 -17.78 -0.47 -0.62
N ALA A 162 -18.82 -0.33 -1.47
CA ALA A 162 -19.68 -1.46 -1.85
C ALA A 162 -18.88 -2.56 -2.56
N THR A 163 -18.07 -2.19 -3.56
CA THR A 163 -17.23 -3.13 -4.30
C THR A 163 -16.17 -3.75 -3.39
N VAL A 164 -15.58 -2.98 -2.47
CA VAL A 164 -14.62 -3.48 -1.50
C VAL A 164 -15.25 -4.52 -0.59
N MET A 165 -16.46 -4.28 -0.07
CA MET A 165 -17.16 -5.23 0.79
C MET A 165 -17.60 -6.52 0.05
N HIS A 166 -17.78 -6.47 -1.26
CA HIS A 166 -18.02 -7.68 -2.08
C HIS A 166 -16.75 -8.47 -2.38
N ARG A 167 -15.60 -7.81 -2.35
CA ARG A 167 -14.32 -8.41 -2.72
C ARG A 167 -13.49 -8.88 -1.52
N PHE A 168 -13.65 -8.20 -0.38
CA PHE A 168 -12.85 -8.41 0.82
C PHE A 168 -13.74 -8.53 2.06
N ASP A 169 -13.27 -9.27 3.06
CA ASP A 169 -13.81 -9.15 4.42
C ASP A 169 -13.32 -7.83 5.03
N ALA A 170 -14.02 -6.76 4.68
CA ALA A 170 -13.66 -5.39 5.04
C ALA A 170 -14.55 -4.78 6.13
N ALA A 171 -15.39 -5.57 6.79
CA ALA A 171 -16.32 -5.08 7.81
C ALA A 171 -15.58 -4.37 8.97
N ALA A 172 -14.53 -4.99 9.51
CA ALA A 172 -13.71 -4.41 10.56
C ALA A 172 -12.96 -3.16 10.10
N PHE A 173 -12.44 -3.17 8.86
CA PHE A 173 -11.77 -2.04 8.23
C PHE A 173 -12.68 -0.80 8.16
N TYR A 174 -13.87 -0.94 7.60
CA TYR A 174 -14.82 0.17 7.51
C TYR A 174 -15.41 0.58 8.85
N SER A 175 -15.65 -0.35 9.79
CA SER A 175 -16.10 -0.02 11.14
C SER A 175 -15.10 0.88 11.87
N LYS A 176 -13.81 0.57 11.77
CA LYS A 176 -12.73 1.41 12.32
C LYS A 176 -12.75 2.79 11.66
N TRP A 177 -12.81 2.84 10.34
CA TRP A 177 -12.74 4.11 9.61
C TRP A 177 -13.97 5.00 9.84
N ILE A 178 -15.17 4.42 9.95
CA ILE A 178 -16.37 5.17 10.39
C ILE A 178 -16.15 5.78 11.77
N GLY A 179 -15.50 5.06 12.70
CA GLY A 179 -15.11 5.61 14.00
C GLY A 179 -14.17 6.81 13.88
N ASP A 180 -13.20 6.79 12.97
CA ASP A 180 -12.31 7.93 12.71
C ASP A 180 -13.08 9.13 12.13
N ILE A 181 -14.06 8.89 11.24
CA ILE A 181 -14.90 9.96 10.66
C ILE A 181 -15.75 10.61 11.76
N LEU A 182 -16.34 9.81 12.64
CA LEU A 182 -17.09 10.32 13.80
C LEU A 182 -16.20 11.13 14.74
N ALA A 183 -14.98 10.66 15.01
CA ALA A 183 -14.01 11.37 15.84
C ALA A 183 -13.50 12.69 15.21
N ALA A 184 -13.51 12.77 13.88
CA ALA A 184 -13.12 13.97 13.14
C ALA A 184 -14.28 14.98 12.96
N GLN A 185 -15.51 14.59 13.25
CA GLN A 185 -16.69 15.46 13.14
C GLN A 185 -16.62 16.60 14.16
N ASN A 186 -16.89 17.82 13.70
CA ASN A 186 -17.00 18.96 14.59
C ASN A 186 -18.26 18.82 15.47
N PRO A 187 -18.13 18.81 16.81
CA PRO A 187 -19.27 18.55 17.70
C PRO A 187 -20.31 19.68 17.73
N ASP A 188 -19.90 20.92 17.45
CA ASP A 188 -20.79 22.09 17.53
C ASP A 188 -21.60 22.28 16.24
N THR A 189 -20.98 22.02 15.10
CA THR A 189 -21.59 22.28 13.78
C THR A 189 -22.07 21.03 13.07
N GLY A 190 -21.64 19.84 13.52
CA GLY A 190 -21.87 18.58 12.83
C GLY A 190 -21.04 18.42 11.53
N TYR A 191 -20.17 19.37 11.22
CA TYR A 191 -19.35 19.34 10.03
C TYR A 191 -18.40 18.13 9.99
N VAL A 192 -18.40 17.41 8.87
CA VAL A 192 -17.50 16.27 8.60
C VAL A 192 -16.46 16.69 7.57
N PRO A 193 -15.16 16.63 7.89
CA PRO A 193 -14.11 16.98 6.95
C PRO A 193 -13.99 15.96 5.81
N ASN A 194 -13.37 16.36 4.69
CA ASN A 194 -13.14 15.48 3.55
C ASN A 194 -12.16 14.32 3.85
N GLY A 195 -11.35 14.43 4.88
CA GLY A 195 -10.39 13.41 5.29
C GLY A 195 -10.55 13.00 6.75
N ALA A 196 -10.44 11.69 7.02
CA ALA A 196 -10.48 11.14 8.37
C ALA A 196 -9.52 9.93 8.49
N PRO A 197 -8.57 9.94 9.44
CA PRO A 197 -8.27 11.02 10.39
C PRO A 197 -8.03 12.37 9.74
N TRP A 198 -8.41 13.44 10.42
CA TRP A 198 -8.30 14.79 9.87
C TRP A 198 -6.86 15.19 9.58
N GLN A 199 -6.65 15.84 8.44
CA GLN A 199 -5.36 16.40 8.04
C GLN A 199 -5.56 17.87 7.59
N PRO A 200 -4.58 18.75 7.88
CA PRO A 200 -4.62 20.11 7.38
C PRO A 200 -4.73 20.17 5.85
N GLY A 201 -5.63 21.00 5.34
CA GLY A 201 -5.80 21.21 3.91
C GLY A 201 -6.71 20.23 3.19
N CYS A 202 -7.25 19.21 3.85
CA CYS A 202 -8.17 18.27 3.20
C CYS A 202 -9.55 18.89 2.86
N GLY A 203 -9.82 20.11 3.35
CA GLY A 203 -11.07 20.82 3.06
C GLY A 203 -12.30 20.12 3.61
N GLY A 204 -13.46 20.46 3.03
CA GLY A 204 -14.73 19.87 3.38
C GLY A 204 -15.80 20.12 2.34
N GLY A 205 -16.74 19.21 2.24
CA GLY A 205 -17.86 19.31 1.31
C GLY A 205 -18.90 18.23 1.56
N VAL A 206 -20.14 18.53 1.18
CA VAL A 206 -21.28 17.63 1.41
C VAL A 206 -21.05 16.24 0.80
N ALA A 207 -20.48 16.16 -0.40
CA ALA A 207 -20.28 14.91 -1.11
C ALA A 207 -19.32 13.98 -0.35
N TRP A 208 -18.23 14.49 0.19
CA TRP A 208 -17.27 13.70 1.00
C TRP A 208 -17.80 13.45 2.41
N GLY A 209 -18.41 14.47 3.05
CA GLY A 209 -19.03 14.32 4.37
C GLY A 209 -20.17 13.32 4.41
N ALA A 210 -20.84 13.07 3.29
CA ALA A 210 -21.89 12.05 3.18
C ALA A 210 -21.38 10.61 3.43
N ALA A 211 -20.09 10.38 3.43
CA ALA A 211 -19.48 9.08 3.71
C ALA A 211 -19.96 8.48 5.04
N ILE A 212 -20.16 9.32 6.07
CA ILE A 212 -20.66 8.87 7.37
C ILE A 212 -22.07 8.26 7.31
N CYS A 213 -22.87 8.65 6.32
CA CYS A 213 -24.22 8.12 6.11
C CYS A 213 -24.21 6.93 5.13
N ILE A 214 -23.34 6.97 4.12
CA ILE A 214 -23.36 6.00 3.01
C ILE A 214 -22.65 4.70 3.39
N MET A 215 -21.47 4.76 3.99
CA MET A 215 -20.68 3.57 4.30
C MET A 215 -21.36 2.62 5.30
N PRO A 216 -22.00 3.08 6.39
CA PRO A 216 -22.67 2.18 7.32
C PRO A 216 -23.86 1.39 6.72
N VAL A 217 -24.53 1.95 5.71
CA VAL A 217 -25.70 1.32 5.06
C VAL A 217 -25.30 0.22 4.09
N ARG A 218 -24.05 0.21 3.64
CA ARG A 218 -23.50 -0.76 2.69
C ARG A 218 -23.00 -2.05 3.33
N LYS A 219 -23.54 -2.45 4.49
CA LYS A 219 -23.23 -3.75 5.08
C LYS A 219 -23.41 -4.87 4.05
N PRO A 220 -22.47 -5.80 3.89
CA PRO A 220 -22.70 -6.95 3.04
C PRO A 220 -23.93 -7.69 3.55
N CYS A 221 -24.95 -7.74 2.75
CA CYS A 221 -25.99 -8.75 2.92
C CYS A 221 -25.27 -10.10 2.74
N PRO A 222 -25.36 -11.05 3.68
CA PRO A 222 -24.88 -12.39 3.43
C PRO A 222 -25.69 -12.94 2.25
N MET A 223 -25.11 -12.85 1.06
CA MET A 223 -25.65 -13.56 -0.08
C MET A 223 -25.34 -15.04 0.16
N SER A 224 -26.32 -15.75 0.71
CA SER A 224 -26.39 -17.18 0.52
C SER A 224 -26.58 -17.40 -0.98
N VAL A 225 -25.50 -17.67 -1.69
CA VAL A 225 -25.58 -18.30 -3.00
C VAL A 225 -26.13 -19.70 -2.73
N GLN A 226 -27.42 -19.88 -2.89
CA GLN A 226 -27.96 -21.21 -3.11
C GLN A 226 -27.58 -21.59 -4.54
N GLU A 227 -26.98 -22.77 -4.67
CA GLU A 227 -26.60 -23.46 -5.89
C GLU A 227 -27.72 -23.53 -6.94
#